data_b2bd57f9b496c9ee61ff786a6fb2cd1b
#
_entry.id   b2bd57f9b496c9ee61ff786a6fb2cd1b
#
_cell.length_a   1.000
_cell.length_b   1.000
_cell.length_c   1.000
_cell.angle_alpha   90.00
_cell.angle_beta   90.00
_cell.angle_gamma   90.00
#
_symmetry.space_group_name_H-M   'P 1'
#
loop_
_entity.id
_entity.type
_entity.pdbx_description
1 polymer ?
#
loop_
_entity_poly.entity_id
_entity_poly.type
_entity_poly.pdbx_seq_one_letter_code
_entity_poly.pdbx_strand_id
1 'polypeptide(L)'
;MSDNTVYALSTAAGKSGVAVFRVSGSDALAVVRCLTALDAGAVVPRHAYFTSLHDLAGEVLDHALVLYFKAPASFTGEDTVEIHSHGSRAVIAAVLENLGRLDGFRLAEPGEFSKRAFYNGKMDLTEAEGLADLIDAETREQQKYALRQMEGGLKNLYDGWQTDKPHLTGLIQFGCLIC
;
A
#
# COMPACT_ATOMS: atom_id res chain seq x y z
N MET A 1 -1.92 -5.51 -16.63
CA MET A 1 -1.32 -5.13 -15.34
C MET A 1 -0.03 -5.91 -15.22
N SER A 2 1.08 -5.34 -14.75
CA SER A 2 2.33 -6.08 -14.59
C SER A 2 2.16 -7.11 -13.47
N ASP A 3 2.40 -8.39 -13.75
CA ASP A 3 2.34 -9.49 -12.78
C ASP A 3 3.39 -9.40 -11.66
N ASN A 4 4.12 -8.29 -11.57
CA ASN A 4 5.21 -8.14 -10.62
C ASN A 4 4.70 -7.80 -9.22
N THR A 5 5.19 -8.52 -8.23
CA THR A 5 5.05 -8.16 -6.83
C THR A 5 5.94 -6.95 -6.52
N VAL A 6 5.37 -5.94 -5.88
CA VAL A 6 6.09 -4.72 -5.50
C VAL A 6 6.29 -4.64 -4.01
N TYR A 7 7.39 -3.99 -3.61
CA TYR A 7 7.69 -3.75 -2.21
C TYR A 7 8.24 -2.34 -1.99
N ALA A 8 8.01 -1.79 -0.81
CA ALA A 8 8.62 -0.53 -0.38
C ALA A 8 8.69 -0.44 1.14
N LEU A 9 9.57 0.45 1.64
CA LEU A 9 9.49 0.98 2.98
C LEU A 9 8.30 1.96 3.04
N SER A 10 7.31 1.64 3.88
CA SER A 10 6.07 2.43 4.02
C SER A 10 6.11 3.45 5.16
N THR A 11 7.15 3.42 5.99
CA THR A 11 7.43 4.45 7.01
C THR A 11 8.39 5.49 6.46
N ALA A 12 8.44 6.67 7.09
CA ALA A 12 9.40 7.70 6.73
C ALA A 12 10.84 7.16 6.77
N ALA A 13 11.67 7.61 5.83
CA ALA A 13 13.06 7.23 5.78
C ALA A 13 13.83 7.80 6.99
N GLY A 14 14.67 6.98 7.60
CA GLY A 14 15.51 7.39 8.73
C GLY A 14 15.49 6.40 9.87
N LYS A 15 16.27 6.71 10.93
CA LYS A 15 16.32 5.88 12.15
C LYS A 15 15.03 6.06 12.94
N SER A 16 14.34 4.96 13.21
CA SER A 16 13.08 4.93 13.97
C SER A 16 13.00 3.70 14.87
N GLY A 17 12.04 3.67 15.80
CA GLY A 17 11.77 2.49 16.61
C GLY A 17 11.17 1.34 15.78
N VAL A 18 10.41 1.68 14.73
CA VAL A 18 9.74 0.70 13.84
C VAL A 18 9.91 1.13 12.39
N ALA A 19 10.21 0.17 11.52
CA ALA A 19 10.14 0.29 10.07
C ALA A 19 9.10 -0.70 9.53
N VAL A 20 8.23 -0.24 8.66
CA VAL A 20 7.19 -1.06 8.03
C VAL A 20 7.52 -1.23 6.56
N PHE A 21 7.71 -2.47 6.13
CA PHE A 21 7.83 -2.84 4.71
C PHE A 21 6.49 -3.39 4.25
N ARG A 22 6.01 -2.89 3.13
CA ARG A 22 4.80 -3.40 2.48
C ARG A 22 5.19 -4.10 1.19
N VAL A 23 4.63 -5.28 1.00
CA VAL A 23 4.78 -6.09 -0.22
C VAL A 23 3.39 -6.37 -0.75
N SER A 24 3.13 -6.13 -2.05
CA SER A 24 1.82 -6.33 -2.67
C SER A 24 1.96 -6.97 -4.04
N GLY A 25 1.15 -7.99 -4.31
CA GLY A 25 1.12 -8.72 -5.57
C GLY A 25 0.85 -10.20 -5.39
N SER A 26 0.78 -10.96 -6.50
CA SER A 26 0.48 -12.39 -6.52
C SER A 26 1.44 -13.24 -5.69
N ASP A 27 2.70 -12.83 -5.61
CA ASP A 27 3.75 -13.58 -4.91
C ASP A 27 4.10 -13.00 -3.54
N ALA A 28 3.25 -12.12 -2.97
CA ALA A 28 3.53 -11.47 -1.67
C ALA A 28 3.87 -12.49 -0.56
N LEU A 29 3.24 -13.67 -0.54
CA LEU A 29 3.53 -14.72 0.42
C LEU A 29 4.91 -15.39 0.26
N ALA A 30 5.60 -15.18 -0.87
CA ALA A 30 6.98 -15.66 -1.03
C ALA A 30 7.92 -15.04 0.01
N VAL A 31 7.65 -13.79 0.43
CA VAL A 31 8.42 -13.13 1.50
C VAL A 31 8.35 -13.92 2.81
N VAL A 32 7.18 -14.43 3.17
CA VAL A 32 7.00 -15.23 4.39
C VAL A 32 7.83 -16.51 4.30
N ARG A 33 7.82 -17.20 3.15
CA ARG A 33 8.58 -18.43 2.94
C ARG A 33 10.09 -18.25 2.94
N CYS A 34 10.54 -17.12 2.34
CA CYS A 34 11.97 -16.92 2.09
C CYS A 34 12.67 -16.17 3.20
N LEU A 35 11.98 -15.24 3.86
CA LEU A 35 12.62 -14.33 4.82
C LEU A 35 12.14 -14.51 6.26
N THR A 36 11.28 -15.50 6.57
CA THR A 36 10.82 -15.74 7.94
C THR A 36 10.87 -17.22 8.30
N ALA A 37 10.74 -17.52 9.59
CA ALA A 37 10.62 -18.89 10.10
C ALA A 37 9.16 -19.43 10.05
N LEU A 38 8.23 -18.68 9.47
CA LEU A 38 6.82 -19.06 9.42
C LEU A 38 6.53 -20.01 8.24
N ASP A 39 5.60 -20.92 8.44
CA ASP A 39 5.01 -21.67 7.34
C ASP A 39 3.98 -20.79 6.61
N ALA A 40 4.31 -20.38 5.39
CA ALA A 40 3.42 -19.53 4.58
C ALA A 40 2.05 -20.18 4.30
N GLY A 41 1.96 -21.52 4.30
CA GLY A 41 0.70 -22.24 4.15
C GLY A 41 -0.20 -22.20 5.39
N ALA A 42 0.37 -21.91 6.56
CA ALA A 42 -0.33 -21.84 7.84
C ALA A 42 -0.63 -20.39 8.30
N VAL A 43 -0.16 -19.37 7.56
CA VAL A 43 -0.39 -17.97 7.91
C VAL A 43 -1.84 -17.58 7.71
N VAL A 44 -2.51 -17.22 8.79
CA VAL A 44 -3.90 -16.76 8.80
C VAL A 44 -3.95 -15.27 8.48
N PRO A 45 -4.78 -14.83 7.52
CA PRO A 45 -4.93 -13.41 7.21
C PRO A 45 -5.33 -12.57 8.42
N ARG A 46 -4.75 -11.37 8.54
CA ARG A 46 -5.01 -10.39 9.61
C ARG A 46 -4.63 -10.87 11.02
N HIS A 47 -3.77 -11.88 11.10
CA HIS A 47 -3.16 -12.30 12.34
C HIS A 47 -1.71 -11.80 12.39
N ALA A 48 -1.29 -11.25 13.53
CA ALA A 48 0.06 -10.75 13.72
C ALA A 48 0.97 -11.88 14.27
N TYR A 49 2.03 -12.16 13.54
CA TYR A 49 3.02 -13.19 13.91
C TYR A 49 4.32 -12.52 14.31
N PHE A 50 4.78 -12.78 15.54
CA PHE A 50 6.13 -12.40 15.92
C PHE A 50 7.08 -13.53 15.54
N THR A 51 8.09 -13.20 14.72
CA THR A 51 9.02 -14.20 14.16
C THR A 51 10.40 -13.58 13.92
N SER A 52 11.42 -14.44 13.77
CA SER A 52 12.71 -14.00 13.25
C SER A 52 12.63 -13.73 11.76
N LEU A 53 13.26 -12.65 11.35
CA LEU A 53 13.46 -12.26 9.95
C LEU A 53 14.87 -12.66 9.55
N HIS A 54 15.00 -13.39 8.44
CA HIS A 54 16.27 -13.93 7.96
C HIS A 54 16.61 -13.33 6.60
N ASP A 55 17.88 -13.33 6.25
CA ASP A 55 18.32 -13.15 4.87
C ASP A 55 18.15 -14.45 4.06
N LEU A 56 18.43 -14.38 2.77
CA LEU A 56 18.35 -15.54 1.87
C LEU A 56 19.44 -16.61 2.14
N ALA A 57 20.45 -16.31 2.96
CA ALA A 57 21.45 -17.26 3.43
C ALA A 57 21.05 -17.93 4.76
N GLY A 58 19.96 -17.46 5.39
CA GLY A 58 19.45 -17.99 6.65
C GLY A 58 19.99 -17.30 7.90
N GLU A 59 20.75 -16.20 7.74
CA GLU A 59 21.21 -15.40 8.88
C GLU A 59 20.09 -14.51 9.43
N VAL A 60 20.00 -14.39 10.75
CA VAL A 60 18.99 -13.54 11.40
C VAL A 60 19.30 -12.06 11.16
N LEU A 61 18.38 -11.35 10.51
CA LEU A 61 18.44 -9.90 10.31
C LEU A 61 17.84 -9.13 11.47
N ASP A 62 16.68 -9.61 11.98
CA ASP A 62 15.91 -8.96 13.03
C ASP A 62 14.82 -9.90 13.58
N HIS A 63 14.08 -9.43 14.60
CA HIS A 63 12.80 -9.98 15.00
C HIS A 63 11.69 -9.01 14.63
N ALA A 64 10.67 -9.50 13.93
CA ALA A 64 9.64 -8.67 13.32
C ALA A 64 8.23 -9.18 13.58
N LEU A 65 7.25 -8.28 13.51
CA LEU A 65 5.86 -8.67 13.34
C LEU A 65 5.55 -8.77 11.84
N VAL A 66 4.93 -9.88 11.46
CA VAL A 66 4.49 -10.12 10.08
C VAL A 66 2.97 -10.23 10.06
N LEU A 67 2.35 -9.49 9.14
CA LEU A 67 0.92 -9.51 8.88
C LEU A 67 0.67 -9.85 7.42
N TYR A 68 -0.30 -10.74 7.18
CA TYR A 68 -0.77 -11.07 5.84
C TYR A 68 -2.20 -10.59 5.64
N PHE A 69 -2.46 -9.95 4.52
CA PHE A 69 -3.78 -9.51 4.07
C PHE A 69 -4.09 -10.20 2.74
N LYS A 70 -5.05 -11.12 2.79
CA LYS A 70 -5.48 -11.87 1.61
C LYS A 70 -6.34 -11.01 0.70
N ALA A 71 -6.11 -11.08 -0.59
CA ALA A 71 -6.96 -10.50 -1.62
C ALA A 71 -8.43 -10.99 -1.50
N PRO A 72 -9.43 -10.15 -1.77
CA PRO A 72 -9.36 -8.72 -2.06
C PRO A 72 -9.38 -7.83 -0.80
N ALA A 73 -9.25 -8.41 0.40
CA ALA A 73 -9.41 -7.74 1.68
C ALA A 73 -8.10 -7.10 2.19
N SER A 74 -7.38 -6.41 1.32
CA SER A 74 -6.15 -5.64 1.56
C SER A 74 -6.31 -4.20 1.09
N PHE A 75 -5.30 -3.36 1.35
CA PHE A 75 -5.27 -1.97 0.89
C PHE A 75 -5.27 -1.88 -0.65
N THR A 76 -4.43 -2.65 -1.31
CA THR A 76 -4.31 -2.65 -2.77
C THR A 76 -5.35 -3.52 -3.48
N GLY A 77 -6.09 -4.36 -2.75
CA GLY A 77 -6.94 -5.40 -3.32
C GLY A 77 -6.19 -6.66 -3.78
N GLU A 78 -4.86 -6.67 -3.66
CA GLU A 78 -3.98 -7.81 -3.95
C GLU A 78 -3.57 -8.51 -2.64
N ASP A 79 -2.94 -9.68 -2.72
CA ASP A 79 -2.26 -10.26 -1.58
C ASP A 79 -1.19 -9.30 -1.08
N THR A 80 -1.20 -9.01 0.21
CA THR A 80 -0.30 -8.03 0.81
C THR A 80 0.33 -8.60 2.08
N VAL A 81 1.65 -8.43 2.21
CA VAL A 81 2.39 -8.75 3.45
C VAL A 81 2.99 -7.47 3.99
N GLU A 82 2.85 -7.25 5.28
CA GLU A 82 3.55 -6.19 6.01
C GLU A 82 4.54 -6.81 7.00
N ILE A 83 5.76 -6.29 7.01
CA ILE A 83 6.82 -6.66 7.94
C ILE A 83 7.15 -5.42 8.77
N HIS A 84 6.96 -5.52 10.08
CA HIS A 84 7.26 -4.47 11.04
C HIS A 84 8.52 -4.86 11.80
N SER A 85 9.66 -4.34 11.41
CA SER A 85 10.98 -4.56 12.01
C SER A 85 11.46 -3.36 12.82
N HIS A 86 12.63 -3.45 13.43
CA HIS A 86 13.29 -2.28 13.97
C HIS A 86 13.81 -1.37 12.84
N GLY A 87 13.70 -0.05 13.04
CA GLY A 87 14.02 0.97 12.03
C GLY A 87 15.48 1.40 12.03
N SER A 88 16.45 0.49 12.23
CA SER A 88 17.85 0.82 12.02
C SER A 88 18.18 0.86 10.53
N ARG A 89 19.10 1.74 10.13
CA ARG A 89 19.53 1.82 8.71
C ARG A 89 20.07 0.50 8.18
N ALA A 90 20.76 -0.26 9.01
CA ALA A 90 21.33 -1.57 8.64
C ALA A 90 20.21 -2.59 8.35
N VAL A 91 19.21 -2.69 9.24
CA VAL A 91 18.06 -3.59 9.06
C VAL A 91 17.26 -3.19 7.82
N ILE A 92 16.96 -1.89 7.65
CA ILE A 92 16.21 -1.40 6.50
C ILE A 92 16.92 -1.75 5.19
N ALA A 93 18.23 -1.49 5.09
CA ALA A 93 19.02 -1.81 3.91
C ALA A 93 19.04 -3.31 3.62
N ALA A 94 19.28 -4.14 4.64
CA ALA A 94 19.32 -5.59 4.49
C ALA A 94 17.97 -6.17 4.03
N VAL A 95 16.85 -5.71 4.61
CA VAL A 95 15.52 -6.19 4.20
C VAL A 95 15.21 -5.80 2.75
N LEU A 96 15.44 -4.53 2.37
CA LEU A 96 15.20 -4.08 0.99
C LEU A 96 16.09 -4.83 -0.02
N GLU A 97 17.35 -5.09 0.31
CA GLU A 97 18.26 -5.86 -0.51
C GLU A 97 17.75 -7.30 -0.72
N ASN A 98 17.34 -7.98 0.34
CA ASN A 98 16.83 -9.35 0.25
C ASN A 98 15.50 -9.42 -0.51
N LEU A 99 14.59 -8.46 -0.32
CA LEU A 99 13.34 -8.35 -1.09
C LEU A 99 13.64 -8.17 -2.59
N GLY A 100 14.65 -7.35 -2.94
CA GLY A 100 15.04 -7.10 -4.34
C GLY A 100 15.70 -8.28 -5.03
N ARG A 101 16.14 -9.30 -4.28
CA ARG A 101 16.71 -10.54 -4.82
C ARG A 101 15.67 -11.63 -5.08
N LEU A 102 14.42 -11.44 -4.66
CA LEU A 102 13.35 -12.38 -4.94
C LEU A 102 12.89 -12.24 -6.39
N ASP A 103 12.74 -13.38 -7.08
CA ASP A 103 12.29 -13.40 -8.47
C ASP A 103 10.88 -12.79 -8.61
N GLY A 104 10.70 -11.92 -9.59
CA GLY A 104 9.42 -11.24 -9.83
C GLY A 104 9.12 -10.06 -8.89
N PHE A 105 10.05 -9.72 -7.98
CA PHE A 105 9.91 -8.60 -7.07
C PHE A 105 10.63 -7.37 -7.61
N ARG A 106 10.04 -6.20 -7.39
CA ARG A 106 10.67 -4.91 -7.67
C ARG A 106 10.26 -3.84 -6.66
N LEU A 107 11.09 -2.83 -6.55
CA LEU A 107 10.74 -1.65 -5.76
C LEU A 107 9.50 -0.97 -6.34
N ALA A 108 8.57 -0.57 -5.47
CA ALA A 108 7.40 0.19 -5.85
C ALA A 108 7.77 1.60 -6.30
N GLU A 109 7.09 2.11 -7.32
CA GLU A 109 7.13 3.52 -7.68
C GLU A 109 6.40 4.38 -6.63
N PRO A 110 6.73 5.67 -6.49
CA PRO A 110 5.95 6.58 -5.64
C PRO A 110 4.45 6.52 -5.98
N GLY A 111 3.62 6.35 -4.94
CA GLY A 111 2.17 6.24 -5.11
C GLY A 111 1.66 4.92 -5.71
N GLU A 112 2.51 3.94 -5.99
CA GLU A 112 2.09 2.72 -6.70
C GLU A 112 1.07 1.89 -5.91
N PHE A 113 1.15 1.82 -4.59
CA PHE A 113 0.15 1.10 -3.80
C PHE A 113 -1.25 1.73 -3.93
N SER A 114 -1.35 3.07 -3.91
CA SER A 114 -2.62 3.78 -4.13
C SER A 114 -3.12 3.60 -5.56
N LYS A 115 -2.21 3.63 -6.54
CA LYS A 115 -2.52 3.35 -7.95
C LYS A 115 -3.11 1.95 -8.14
N ARG A 116 -2.52 0.93 -7.50
CA ARG A 116 -3.04 -0.45 -7.53
C ARG A 116 -4.40 -0.54 -6.83
N ALA A 117 -4.56 0.11 -5.68
CA ALA A 117 -5.84 0.19 -4.98
C ALA A 117 -6.93 0.81 -5.87
N PHE A 118 -6.63 1.89 -6.60
CA PHE A 118 -7.54 2.50 -7.55
C PHE A 118 -7.92 1.53 -8.68
N TYR A 119 -6.96 0.89 -9.34
CA TYR A 119 -7.26 -0.07 -10.42
C TYR A 119 -8.04 -1.30 -9.96
N ASN A 120 -7.87 -1.71 -8.71
CA ASN A 120 -8.59 -2.83 -8.11
C ASN A 120 -9.93 -2.41 -7.48
N GLY A 121 -10.37 -1.15 -7.70
CA GLY A 121 -11.65 -0.64 -7.21
C GLY A 121 -11.74 -0.53 -5.68
N LYS A 122 -10.58 -0.40 -4.99
CA LYS A 122 -10.50 -0.24 -3.53
C LYS A 122 -10.67 1.20 -3.09
N MET A 123 -10.38 2.14 -3.99
CA MET A 123 -10.57 3.57 -3.80
C MET A 123 -10.85 4.23 -5.15
N ASP A 124 -11.49 5.37 -5.14
CA ASP A 124 -11.63 6.23 -6.31
C ASP A 124 -10.50 7.29 -6.36
N LEU A 125 -10.50 8.11 -7.41
CA LEU A 125 -9.46 9.12 -7.61
C LEU A 125 -9.48 10.19 -6.50
N THR A 126 -10.67 10.61 -6.09
CA THR A 126 -10.83 11.64 -5.04
C THR A 126 -10.40 11.12 -3.68
N GLU A 127 -10.65 9.84 -3.39
CA GLU A 127 -10.15 9.16 -2.19
C GLU A 127 -8.63 9.04 -2.20
N ALA A 128 -8.02 8.76 -3.37
CA ALA A 128 -6.57 8.68 -3.52
C ALA A 128 -5.90 10.05 -3.33
N GLU A 129 -6.49 11.11 -3.87
CA GLU A 129 -6.05 12.50 -3.65
C GLU A 129 -6.19 12.90 -2.18
N GLY A 130 -7.34 12.61 -1.56
CA GLY A 130 -7.56 12.87 -0.14
C GLY A 130 -6.58 12.12 0.76
N LEU A 131 -6.17 10.90 0.39
CA LEU A 131 -5.13 10.17 1.11
C LEU A 131 -3.76 10.86 1.03
N ALA A 132 -3.39 11.38 -0.14
CA ALA A 132 -2.15 12.14 -0.30
C ALA A 132 -2.18 13.42 0.54
N ASP A 133 -3.28 14.17 0.47
CA ASP A 133 -3.48 15.38 1.28
C ASP A 133 -3.46 15.09 2.78
N LEU A 134 -3.98 13.93 3.20
CA LEU A 134 -3.95 13.53 4.61
C LEU A 134 -2.54 13.24 5.10
N ILE A 135 -1.70 12.61 4.27
CA ILE A 135 -0.30 12.32 4.60
C ILE A 135 0.51 13.62 4.72
N ASP A 136 0.22 14.60 3.85
CA ASP A 136 0.93 15.89 3.80
C ASP A 136 0.32 16.96 4.73
N ALA A 137 -0.77 16.64 5.45
CA ALA A 137 -1.45 17.59 6.32
C ALA A 137 -0.58 17.99 7.53
N GLU A 138 -0.31 19.28 7.65
CA GLU A 138 0.45 19.89 8.78
C GLU A 138 -0.48 20.52 9.83
N THR A 139 -1.74 20.81 9.47
CA THR A 139 -2.72 21.43 10.35
C THR A 139 -3.95 20.55 10.55
N ARG A 140 -4.66 20.80 11.67
CA ARG A 140 -5.90 20.07 11.97
C ARG A 140 -7.00 20.35 10.93
N GLU A 141 -7.04 21.53 10.37
CA GLU A 141 -7.99 21.93 9.33
C GLU A 141 -7.72 21.18 8.02
N GLN A 142 -6.45 21.07 7.61
CA GLN A 142 -6.04 20.25 6.45
C GLN A 142 -6.39 18.78 6.66
N GLN A 143 -6.09 18.21 7.83
CA GLN A 143 -6.47 16.84 8.18
C GLN A 143 -7.98 16.60 8.04
N LYS A 144 -8.82 17.50 8.59
CA LYS A 144 -10.29 17.37 8.50
C LYS A 144 -10.79 17.45 7.06
N TYR A 145 -10.18 18.33 6.25
CA TYR A 145 -10.55 18.45 4.84
C TYR A 145 -10.21 17.18 4.08
N ALA A 146 -8.99 16.68 4.20
CA ALA A 146 -8.54 15.45 3.57
C ALA A 146 -9.39 14.23 3.96
N LEU A 147 -9.73 14.09 5.25
CA LEU A 147 -10.62 13.01 5.71
C LEU A 147 -12.01 13.07 5.08
N ARG A 148 -12.61 14.27 4.96
CA ARG A 148 -13.92 14.44 4.29
C ARG A 148 -13.85 14.06 2.81
N GLN A 149 -12.73 14.34 2.17
CA GLN A 149 -12.50 13.96 0.77
C GLN A 149 -12.39 12.44 0.63
N MET A 150 -11.66 11.78 1.51
CA MET A 150 -11.56 10.31 1.57
C MET A 150 -12.88 9.62 1.89
N GLU A 151 -13.76 10.23 2.68
CA GLU A 151 -15.10 9.71 3.01
C GLU A 151 -16.12 9.90 1.88
N GLY A 152 -15.69 10.28 0.68
CA GLY A 152 -16.54 10.44 -0.50
C GLY A 152 -17.38 11.72 -0.47
N GLY A 153 -17.00 12.72 0.32
CA GLY A 153 -17.73 13.98 0.42
C GLY A 153 -17.86 14.70 -0.93
N LEU A 154 -16.84 14.67 -1.76
CA LEU A 154 -16.87 15.22 -3.12
C LEU A 154 -17.67 14.35 -4.10
N LYS A 155 -17.54 13.02 -3.99
CA LYS A 155 -18.31 12.08 -4.81
C LYS A 155 -19.80 12.25 -4.60
N ASN A 156 -20.26 12.31 -3.36
CA ASN A 156 -21.67 12.54 -3.04
C ASN A 156 -22.18 13.89 -3.58
N LEU A 157 -21.33 14.92 -3.59
CA LEU A 157 -21.67 16.23 -4.17
C LEU A 157 -21.79 16.14 -5.69
N TYR A 158 -20.86 15.47 -6.39
CA TYR A 158 -20.89 15.28 -7.84
C TYR A 158 -22.05 14.38 -8.27
N ASP A 159 -22.30 13.30 -7.56
CA ASP A 159 -23.46 12.41 -7.81
C ASP A 159 -24.79 13.15 -7.62
N GLY A 160 -24.88 14.03 -6.62
CA GLY A 160 -26.02 14.94 -6.44
C GLY A 160 -26.20 15.89 -7.61
N TRP A 161 -25.13 16.48 -8.14
CA TRP A 161 -25.21 17.38 -9.30
C TRP A 161 -25.56 16.65 -10.60
N GLN A 162 -25.13 15.41 -10.80
CA GLN A 162 -25.50 14.59 -11.96
C GLN A 162 -27.00 14.24 -11.95
N THR A 163 -27.54 13.97 -10.75
CA THR A 163 -28.97 13.63 -10.60
C THR A 163 -29.88 14.84 -10.80
N ASP A 164 -29.45 16.03 -10.36
CA ASP A 164 -30.26 17.26 -10.41
C ASP A 164 -30.24 17.98 -11.78
N LYS A 165 -29.28 17.67 -12.67
CA LYS A 165 -29.14 18.34 -13.97
C LYS A 165 -28.78 17.39 -15.11
N PRO A 166 -29.77 16.65 -15.65
CA PRO A 166 -29.54 15.73 -16.78
C PRO A 166 -29.08 16.40 -18.08
N HIS A 167 -29.11 17.76 -18.18
CA HIS A 167 -28.72 18.50 -19.37
C HIS A 167 -27.26 18.98 -19.42
N LEU A 168 -26.46 18.82 -18.37
CA LEU A 168 -25.05 19.22 -18.33
C LEU A 168 -24.07 18.14 -18.80
N THR A 169 -24.52 16.91 -18.98
CA THR A 169 -23.70 15.77 -19.43
C THR A 169 -23.12 15.98 -20.85
N GLY A 170 -23.75 16.80 -21.68
CA GLY A 170 -23.25 17.11 -23.03
C GLY A 170 -22.06 18.08 -23.07
N LEU A 171 -21.86 18.91 -22.04
CA LEU A 171 -20.80 19.92 -22.02
C LEU A 171 -19.47 19.41 -21.41
N ILE A 172 -19.53 18.46 -20.52
CA ILE A 172 -18.33 17.87 -19.90
C ILE A 172 -17.63 16.89 -20.85
N GLN A 173 -18.38 16.22 -21.73
CA GLN A 173 -17.83 15.30 -22.72
C GLN A 173 -17.05 15.99 -23.85
N PHE A 174 -17.24 17.29 -24.07
CA PHE A 174 -16.50 18.08 -25.06
C PHE A 174 -15.26 18.80 -24.52
N GLY A 175 -15.12 18.93 -23.20
CA GLY A 175 -13.98 19.60 -22.57
C GLY A 175 -12.71 18.74 -22.44
N CYS A 176 -12.81 17.41 -22.61
CA CYS A 176 -11.68 16.48 -22.45
C CYS A 176 -10.96 16.13 -23.77
N LEU A 177 -11.25 16.84 -24.88
CA LEU A 177 -10.68 16.55 -26.20
C LEU A 177 -9.71 17.62 -26.70
N ILE A 178 -9.34 18.61 -25.85
CA ILE A 178 -8.34 19.62 -26.19
C ILE A 178 -7.43 19.87 -24.98
N CYS A 179 -6.50 18.96 -24.73
CA CYS A 179 -5.17 19.21 -24.16
C CYS A 179 -4.30 17.99 -24.46
#